data_0a7b5b5fc3fb8f5e5bb745d5f450c00a
#
_entry.id   0a7b5b5fc3fb8f5e5bb745d5f450c00a
#
_cell.length_a   1.000
_cell.length_b   1.000
_cell.length_c   1.000
_cell.angle_alpha   90.00
_cell.angle_beta   90.00
_cell.angle_gamma   90.00
#
_symmetry.space_group_name_H-M   'P 1'
#
loop_
_entity.id
_entity.type
_entity.pdbx_description
1 polymer ?
#
loop_
_entity_poly.entity_id
_entity_poly.type
_entity_poly.pdbx_seq_one_letter_code
_entity_poly.pdbx_strand_id
1 'polypeptide(L)'
;TMEDTLTDLRMDEDGEMRILGIEGTLALHMNFYREESVELLEDLYSLQKQCLFDTTEVVCEELLMQNQSKCKVTERLSLPELKTDVLQILHARGAIQVEHADRTGEGIRVEGILHLSFLYLRGDDAEPYGSWQGMIPFEHQIECKEMPEETVYNMEQHIEQLQITLVGSESVEIKGILTFDTFLRRPVKVWTMENVREEPLDLAQLEKRPSIVGHIVQSGEDLWQLAKQY
;
A
#
# COMPACT_ATOMS: atom_id res chain seq x y z
N THR A 1 -1.29 2.43 -16.31
CA THR A 1 -1.06 1.30 -17.25
C THR A 1 -1.02 1.82 -18.67
N MET A 2 -0.09 1.31 -19.49
CA MET A 2 -0.09 1.57 -20.94
C MET A 2 -1.10 0.62 -21.57
N GLU A 3 -2.10 1.15 -22.27
CA GLU A 3 -3.17 0.37 -22.88
C GLU A 3 -2.89 0.05 -24.34
N ASP A 4 -2.31 1.01 -25.06
CA ASP A 4 -2.01 0.86 -26.47
C ASP A 4 -0.75 1.65 -26.86
N THR A 5 -0.02 1.15 -27.85
CA THR A 5 1.16 1.82 -28.39
C THR A 5 1.22 1.57 -29.90
N LEU A 6 1.15 2.64 -30.65
CA LEU A 6 1.33 2.64 -32.08
C LEU A 6 2.71 3.21 -32.42
N THR A 7 3.41 2.56 -33.33
CA THR A 7 4.70 3.05 -33.84
C THR A 7 4.64 3.13 -35.36
N ASP A 8 5.07 4.24 -35.92
CA ASP A 8 5.18 4.46 -37.35
C ASP A 8 6.52 5.08 -37.72
N LEU A 9 7.00 4.76 -38.91
CA LEU A 9 8.17 5.41 -39.51
C LEU A 9 7.70 6.54 -40.39
N ARG A 10 8.27 7.72 -40.19
CA ARG A 10 7.97 8.95 -40.96
C ARG A 10 9.18 9.41 -41.74
N MET A 11 8.93 10.08 -42.86
CA MET A 11 9.98 10.69 -43.64
C MET A 11 10.47 11.96 -42.95
N ASP A 12 11.77 12.18 -43.00
CA ASP A 12 12.39 13.44 -42.61
C ASP A 12 12.29 14.50 -43.75
N GLU A 13 12.91 15.66 -43.55
CA GLU A 13 12.91 16.76 -44.52
C GLU A 13 13.65 16.40 -45.82
N ASP A 14 14.54 15.41 -45.79
CA ASP A 14 15.28 14.91 -46.93
C ASP A 14 14.55 13.77 -47.67
N GLY A 15 13.37 13.36 -47.17
CA GLY A 15 12.55 12.29 -47.74
C GLY A 15 12.98 10.88 -47.36
N GLU A 16 13.85 10.75 -46.37
CA GLU A 16 14.32 9.46 -45.85
C GLU A 16 13.54 9.04 -44.62
N MET A 17 13.29 7.72 -44.46
CA MET A 17 12.54 7.15 -43.35
C MET A 17 13.42 7.05 -42.08
N ARG A 18 13.59 8.19 -41.39
CA ARG A 18 14.47 8.33 -40.22
C ARG A 18 13.77 8.75 -38.94
N ILE A 19 12.49 9.16 -39.01
CA ILE A 19 11.73 9.62 -37.86
C ILE A 19 10.86 8.49 -37.38
N LEU A 20 10.98 8.12 -36.10
CA LEU A 20 10.10 7.19 -35.43
C LEU A 20 9.01 7.94 -34.68
N GLY A 21 7.77 7.83 -35.15
CA GLY A 21 6.59 8.29 -34.46
C GLY A 21 6.14 7.26 -33.41
N ILE A 22 5.84 7.69 -32.20
CA ILE A 22 5.31 6.84 -31.14
C ILE A 22 4.08 7.53 -30.56
N GLU A 23 2.95 6.83 -30.61
CA GLU A 23 1.70 7.25 -29.97
C GLU A 23 1.32 6.23 -28.92
N GLY A 24 0.96 6.68 -27.73
CA GLY A 24 0.61 5.79 -26.63
C GLY A 24 -0.61 6.28 -25.86
N THR A 25 -1.49 5.36 -25.49
CA THR A 25 -2.63 5.60 -24.60
C THR A 25 -2.29 5.12 -23.20
N LEU A 26 -2.40 6.02 -22.21
CA LEU A 26 -2.12 5.73 -20.81
C LEU A 26 -3.42 5.80 -20.01
N ALA A 27 -3.76 4.72 -19.31
CA ALA A 27 -4.81 4.72 -18.30
C ALA A 27 -4.20 5.07 -16.94
N LEU A 28 -4.70 6.14 -16.31
CA LEU A 28 -4.31 6.58 -14.99
C LEU A 28 -5.44 6.26 -14.01
N HIS A 29 -5.12 5.43 -13.00
CA HIS A 29 -6.01 5.14 -11.87
C HIS A 29 -5.49 5.89 -10.66
N MET A 30 -6.33 6.70 -10.03
CA MET A 30 -5.97 7.49 -8.87
C MET A 30 -6.96 7.21 -7.73
N ASN A 31 -6.43 6.91 -6.56
CA ASN A 31 -7.20 6.78 -5.33
C ASN A 31 -6.86 7.95 -4.41
N PHE A 32 -7.88 8.65 -3.97
CA PHE A 32 -7.73 9.77 -3.04
C PHE A 32 -8.28 9.37 -1.68
N TYR A 33 -7.48 9.58 -0.65
CA TYR A 33 -7.86 9.34 0.73
C TYR A 33 -7.77 10.66 1.48
N ARG A 34 -8.75 10.88 2.37
CA ARG A 34 -8.76 12.02 3.27
C ARG A 34 -8.93 11.50 4.68
N GLU A 35 -8.03 11.88 5.54
CA GLU A 35 -8.13 11.61 6.96
C GLU A 35 -8.93 12.73 7.63
N GLU A 36 -9.94 12.35 8.40
CA GLU A 36 -10.78 13.27 9.16
C GLU A 36 -10.93 12.76 10.59
N SER A 37 -10.89 13.69 11.53
CA SER A 37 -11.26 13.40 12.91
C SER A 37 -12.76 13.68 13.07
N VAL A 38 -13.50 12.66 13.44
CA VAL A 38 -14.97 12.75 13.62
C VAL A 38 -15.28 12.52 15.09
N GLU A 39 -16.03 13.45 15.68
CA GLU A 39 -16.59 13.30 17.01
C GLU A 39 -17.96 12.62 16.88
N LEU A 40 -18.12 11.48 17.53
CA LEU A 40 -19.37 10.74 17.56
C LEU A 40 -19.98 10.81 18.95
N LEU A 41 -21.30 11.00 19.01
CA LEU A 41 -22.05 10.98 20.27
C LEU A 41 -22.39 9.51 20.58
N GLU A 42 -21.77 8.97 21.61
CA GLU A 42 -21.95 7.57 22.01
C GLU A 42 -23.06 7.40 23.05
N ASP A 43 -23.31 8.43 23.86
CA ASP A 43 -24.28 8.36 24.94
C ASP A 43 -24.78 9.73 25.35
N LEU A 44 -26.02 9.81 25.89
CA LEU A 44 -26.59 11.03 26.44
C LEU A 44 -27.57 10.72 27.56
N TYR A 45 -27.71 11.65 28.50
CA TYR A 45 -28.79 11.64 29.47
C TYR A 45 -29.23 13.07 29.86
N SER A 46 -30.41 13.21 30.45
CA SER A 46 -30.93 14.46 30.96
C SER A 46 -31.59 14.27 32.33
N LEU A 47 -31.38 15.24 33.20
CA LEU A 47 -32.04 15.29 34.51
C LEU A 47 -33.51 15.78 34.44
N GLN A 48 -33.92 16.35 33.32
CA GLN A 48 -35.23 16.96 33.14
C GLN A 48 -36.19 16.17 32.25
N LYS A 49 -35.61 15.31 31.38
CA LYS A 49 -36.35 14.56 30.39
C LYS A 49 -35.76 13.17 30.25
N GLN A 50 -36.56 12.22 29.84
CA GLN A 50 -36.08 10.90 29.42
C GLN A 50 -35.59 10.99 27.98
N CYS A 51 -34.34 10.67 27.77
CA CYS A 51 -33.75 10.58 26.44
C CYS A 51 -33.82 9.14 25.92
N LEU A 52 -34.51 8.97 24.80
CA LEU A 52 -34.59 7.69 24.08
C LEU A 52 -33.84 7.84 22.78
N PHE A 53 -33.02 6.86 22.44
CA PHE A 53 -32.26 6.83 21.19
C PHE A 53 -32.08 5.41 20.70
N ASP A 54 -31.94 5.28 19.40
CA ASP A 54 -31.56 4.05 18.75
C ASP A 54 -30.02 4.07 18.52
N THR A 55 -29.39 2.93 18.55
CA THR A 55 -27.95 2.81 18.26
C THR A 55 -27.76 2.06 16.97
N THR A 56 -26.90 2.59 16.10
CA THR A 56 -26.53 1.95 14.83
C THR A 56 -25.03 1.70 14.78
N GLU A 57 -24.65 0.51 14.32
CA GLU A 57 -23.26 0.18 14.06
C GLU A 57 -22.85 0.77 12.70
N VAL A 58 -21.83 1.60 12.69
CA VAL A 58 -21.20 2.15 11.48
C VAL A 58 -19.81 1.58 11.36
N VAL A 59 -19.45 1.12 10.18
CA VAL A 59 -18.09 0.66 9.88
C VAL A 59 -17.30 1.81 9.25
N CYS A 60 -16.26 2.24 9.95
CA CYS A 60 -15.29 3.21 9.48
C CYS A 60 -13.98 2.52 9.14
N GLU A 61 -13.13 3.15 8.37
CA GLU A 61 -11.77 2.69 8.13
C GLU A 61 -10.77 3.56 8.88
N GLU A 62 -9.90 2.93 9.65
CA GLU A 62 -8.79 3.58 10.34
C GLU A 62 -7.50 3.34 9.58
N LEU A 63 -6.75 4.41 9.30
CA LEU A 63 -5.42 4.32 8.71
C LEU A 63 -4.43 3.82 9.78
N LEU A 64 -3.82 2.68 9.54
CA LEU A 64 -2.78 2.13 10.42
C LEU A 64 -1.39 2.60 10.00
N MET A 65 -1.11 2.56 8.69
CA MET A 65 0.20 2.92 8.16
C MET A 65 0.11 3.30 6.68
N GLN A 66 0.82 4.35 6.33
CA GLN A 66 1.22 4.65 4.96
C GLN A 66 2.73 4.75 4.93
N ASN A 67 3.38 3.90 4.17
CA ASN A 67 4.84 3.80 4.15
C ASN A 67 5.35 3.49 2.75
N GLN A 68 6.55 3.99 2.48
CA GLN A 68 7.34 3.62 1.32
C GLN A 68 8.60 2.92 1.83
N SER A 69 8.74 1.63 1.52
CA SER A 69 9.91 0.85 1.89
C SER A 69 10.76 0.49 0.66
N LYS A 70 12.07 0.31 0.86
CA LYS A 70 13.03 0.08 -0.22
C LYS A 70 13.79 -1.22 0.00
N CYS A 71 13.68 -2.10 -0.97
CA CYS A 71 14.47 -3.34 -1.07
C CYS A 71 15.68 -3.10 -1.98
N LYS A 72 16.86 -3.33 -1.46
CA LYS A 72 18.10 -3.25 -2.26
C LYS A 72 18.45 -4.64 -2.74
N VAL A 73 18.52 -4.80 -4.06
CA VAL A 73 18.96 -6.02 -4.72
C VAL A 73 20.36 -5.77 -5.28
N THR A 74 21.31 -6.58 -4.90
CA THR A 74 22.67 -6.53 -5.44
C THR A 74 23.09 -7.96 -5.77
N GLU A 75 23.36 -8.24 -7.02
CA GLU A 75 23.72 -9.56 -7.48
C GLU A 75 24.87 -9.47 -8.49
N ARG A 76 25.74 -10.48 -8.48
CA ARG A 76 26.79 -10.62 -9.46
C ARG A 76 26.61 -11.92 -10.21
N LEU A 77 26.31 -11.81 -11.48
CA LEU A 77 26.11 -12.96 -12.36
C LEU A 77 27.36 -13.22 -13.22
N SER A 78 27.75 -14.48 -13.27
CA SER A 78 28.72 -14.94 -14.26
C SER A 78 27.94 -15.38 -15.48
N LEU A 79 28.22 -14.78 -16.61
CA LEU A 79 27.55 -15.00 -17.89
C LEU A 79 28.56 -15.47 -18.94
N PRO A 80 28.92 -16.78 -18.93
CA PRO A 80 29.90 -17.33 -19.85
C PRO A 80 29.54 -17.16 -21.33
N GLU A 81 28.25 -17.00 -21.62
CA GLU A 81 27.72 -16.67 -22.95
C GLU A 81 28.14 -15.29 -23.46
N LEU A 82 28.52 -14.38 -22.57
CA LEU A 82 28.98 -13.03 -22.92
C LEU A 82 30.50 -12.98 -23.23
N LYS A 83 31.12 -14.13 -23.37
CA LYS A 83 32.57 -14.43 -23.22
C LYS A 83 33.56 -13.53 -23.89
N THR A 84 33.24 -12.80 -24.92
CA THR A 84 34.36 -12.16 -25.66
C THR A 84 34.09 -10.77 -26.17
N ASP A 85 32.82 -10.37 -26.36
CA ASP A 85 32.56 -9.25 -27.24
C ASP A 85 31.59 -8.20 -26.73
N VAL A 86 31.26 -8.18 -25.42
CA VAL A 86 30.40 -7.11 -24.88
C VAL A 86 31.22 -5.85 -24.67
N LEU A 87 30.99 -4.88 -25.52
CA LEU A 87 31.62 -3.56 -25.43
C LEU A 87 30.89 -2.65 -24.43
N GLN A 88 29.57 -2.68 -24.45
CA GLN A 88 28.75 -1.78 -23.64
C GLN A 88 27.35 -2.35 -23.41
N ILE A 89 26.77 -2.10 -22.24
CA ILE A 89 25.35 -2.27 -21.98
C ILE A 89 24.64 -0.99 -22.41
N LEU A 90 23.71 -1.13 -23.36
CA LEU A 90 22.99 0.00 -23.98
C LEU A 90 21.74 0.38 -23.21
N HIS A 91 20.98 -0.65 -22.79
CA HIS A 91 19.72 -0.45 -22.11
C HIS A 91 19.44 -1.63 -21.16
N ALA A 92 18.87 -1.33 -19.99
CA ALA A 92 18.44 -2.33 -19.03
C ALA A 92 16.96 -2.09 -18.68
N ARG A 93 16.21 -3.18 -18.57
CA ARG A 93 14.81 -3.19 -18.16
C ARG A 93 14.60 -4.22 -17.07
N GLY A 94 13.76 -3.87 -16.09
CA GLY A 94 13.33 -4.76 -15.03
C GLY A 94 11.81 -4.78 -14.92
N ALA A 95 11.29 -5.89 -14.36
CA ALA A 95 9.90 -6.01 -13.93
C ALA A 95 9.86 -6.80 -12.61
N ILE A 96 9.10 -6.30 -11.65
CA ILE A 96 8.92 -6.95 -10.36
C ILE A 96 7.69 -7.87 -10.46
N GLN A 97 7.86 -9.12 -10.08
CA GLN A 97 6.80 -10.08 -9.88
C GLN A 97 6.79 -10.48 -8.40
N VAL A 98 5.78 -10.04 -7.66
CA VAL A 98 5.55 -10.51 -6.29
C VAL A 98 4.88 -11.87 -6.38
N GLU A 99 5.47 -12.87 -5.72
CA GLU A 99 4.94 -14.23 -5.65
C GLU A 99 4.13 -14.45 -4.37
N HIS A 100 4.66 -13.96 -3.26
CA HIS A 100 4.03 -14.08 -1.95
C HIS A 100 4.14 -12.75 -1.18
N ALA A 101 3.08 -12.44 -0.43
CA ALA A 101 3.05 -11.31 0.48
C ALA A 101 2.30 -11.76 1.74
N ASP A 102 3.07 -12.23 2.72
CA ASP A 102 2.55 -12.86 3.92
C ASP A 102 2.60 -11.91 5.11
N ARG A 103 1.55 -11.95 5.93
CA ARG A 103 1.52 -11.24 7.19
C ARG A 103 2.41 -11.94 8.20
N THR A 104 3.23 -11.18 8.87
CA THR A 104 4.09 -11.63 9.96
C THR A 104 3.79 -10.85 11.23
N GLY A 105 4.33 -11.26 12.36
CA GLY A 105 4.21 -10.48 13.61
C GLY A 105 4.88 -9.10 13.56
N GLU A 106 5.72 -8.85 12.56
CA GLU A 106 6.51 -7.62 12.39
C GLU A 106 6.06 -6.79 11.17
N GLY A 107 5.03 -7.23 10.43
CA GLY A 107 4.52 -6.55 9.25
C GLY A 107 4.20 -7.46 8.08
N ILE A 108 4.67 -7.12 6.87
CA ILE A 108 4.44 -7.88 5.65
C ILE A 108 5.78 -8.35 5.09
N ARG A 109 5.94 -9.67 4.95
CA ARG A 109 7.06 -10.29 4.25
C ARG A 109 6.69 -10.47 2.78
N VAL A 110 7.47 -9.86 1.92
CA VAL A 110 7.28 -9.91 0.47
C VAL A 110 8.37 -10.75 -0.15
N GLU A 111 8.00 -11.77 -0.90
CA GLU A 111 8.91 -12.61 -1.68
C GLU A 111 8.54 -12.50 -3.16
N GLY A 112 9.53 -12.45 -4.03
CA GLY A 112 9.27 -12.32 -5.46
C GLY A 112 10.50 -12.43 -6.32
N ILE A 113 10.31 -12.16 -7.60
CA ILE A 113 11.33 -12.27 -8.63
C ILE A 113 11.44 -10.92 -9.36
N LEU A 114 12.66 -10.44 -9.46
CA LEU A 114 13.03 -9.35 -10.36
C LEU A 114 13.42 -9.94 -11.71
N HIS A 115 12.53 -9.83 -12.69
CA HIS A 115 12.82 -10.17 -14.09
C HIS A 115 13.67 -9.06 -14.69
N LEU A 116 14.75 -9.44 -15.33
CA LEU A 116 15.71 -8.52 -15.92
C LEU A 116 15.92 -8.84 -17.40
N SER A 117 16.10 -7.80 -18.18
CA SER A 117 16.62 -7.91 -19.54
C SER A 117 17.53 -6.73 -19.83
N PHE A 118 18.57 -6.98 -20.58
CA PHE A 118 19.41 -5.90 -21.09
C PHE A 118 19.86 -6.16 -22.53
N LEU A 119 20.03 -5.05 -23.24
CA LEU A 119 20.57 -4.98 -24.57
C LEU A 119 22.04 -4.54 -24.48
N TYR A 120 22.92 -5.19 -25.21
CA TYR A 120 24.34 -4.87 -25.22
C TYR A 120 24.91 -4.81 -26.63
N LEU A 121 25.97 -4.04 -26.76
CA LEU A 121 26.76 -3.91 -27.98
C LEU A 121 27.89 -4.99 -27.97
N ARG A 122 28.05 -5.69 -29.09
CA ARG A 122 29.13 -6.62 -29.36
C ARG A 122 30.25 -5.98 -30.19
N GLY A 123 31.42 -6.53 -30.10
CA GLY A 123 32.55 -6.20 -31.00
C GLY A 123 32.47 -6.86 -32.37
N ASP A 124 31.44 -7.62 -32.68
CA ASP A 124 31.21 -8.26 -33.97
C ASP A 124 30.36 -7.34 -34.88
N ASP A 125 30.97 -6.88 -35.97
CA ASP A 125 30.30 -6.01 -36.94
C ASP A 125 29.16 -6.70 -37.70
N ALA A 126 29.13 -8.04 -37.75
CA ALA A 126 28.08 -8.78 -38.44
C ALA A 126 26.81 -8.90 -37.57
N GLU A 127 26.96 -9.03 -36.23
CA GLU A 127 25.89 -9.08 -35.26
C GLU A 127 26.18 -8.13 -34.09
N PRO A 128 26.05 -6.81 -34.30
CA PRO A 128 26.52 -5.83 -33.33
C PRO A 128 25.66 -5.74 -32.04
N TYR A 129 24.50 -6.34 -32.03
CA TYR A 129 23.59 -6.29 -30.87
C TYR A 129 23.33 -7.68 -30.30
N GLY A 130 23.28 -7.75 -28.98
CA GLY A 130 22.87 -8.94 -28.25
C GLY A 130 21.90 -8.56 -27.14
N SER A 131 21.09 -9.52 -26.70
CA SER A 131 20.21 -9.36 -25.54
C SER A 131 20.39 -10.51 -24.57
N TRP A 132 20.18 -10.22 -23.31
CA TRP A 132 20.17 -11.21 -22.24
C TRP A 132 18.92 -11.02 -21.37
N GLN A 133 18.40 -12.13 -20.82
CA GLN A 133 17.28 -12.14 -19.90
C GLN A 133 17.58 -13.07 -18.73
N GLY A 134 17.14 -12.69 -17.54
CA GLY A 134 17.32 -13.48 -16.33
C GLY A 134 16.38 -13.08 -15.21
N MET A 135 16.51 -13.78 -14.09
CA MET A 135 15.64 -13.64 -12.93
C MET A 135 16.49 -13.58 -11.66
N ILE A 136 16.17 -12.66 -10.77
CA ILE A 136 16.81 -12.54 -9.45
C ILE A 136 15.71 -12.62 -8.39
N PRO A 137 15.74 -13.62 -7.50
CA PRO A 137 14.82 -13.67 -6.38
C PRO A 137 15.15 -12.55 -5.38
N PHE A 138 14.12 -12.02 -4.73
CA PHE A 138 14.27 -11.07 -3.65
C PHE A 138 13.30 -11.40 -2.50
N GLU A 139 13.69 -10.97 -1.32
CA GLU A 139 12.88 -11.00 -0.12
C GLU A 139 12.97 -9.62 0.55
N HIS A 140 11.84 -9.13 1.04
CA HIS A 140 11.76 -7.83 1.69
C HIS A 140 10.75 -7.84 2.82
N GLN A 141 11.12 -7.25 3.98
CA GLN A 141 10.24 -7.07 5.12
C GLN A 141 9.76 -5.61 5.17
N ILE A 142 8.45 -5.43 5.06
CA ILE A 142 7.79 -4.15 5.28
C ILE A 142 7.38 -4.11 6.74
N GLU A 143 8.08 -3.31 7.55
CA GLU A 143 7.84 -3.23 8.97
C GLU A 143 6.52 -2.52 9.30
N CYS A 144 5.72 -3.13 10.17
CA CYS A 144 4.53 -2.54 10.76
C CYS A 144 4.43 -2.97 12.23
N LYS A 145 4.38 -2.00 13.14
CA LYS A 145 4.39 -2.28 14.58
C LYS A 145 3.16 -3.03 15.08
N GLU A 146 2.01 -2.76 14.49
CA GLU A 146 0.75 -3.38 14.86
C GLU A 146 -0.02 -3.74 13.59
N MET A 147 -0.30 -5.01 13.40
CA MET A 147 -1.05 -5.51 12.25
C MET A 147 -2.16 -6.46 12.71
N PRO A 148 -3.31 -5.92 13.15
CA PRO A 148 -4.49 -6.72 13.52
C PRO A 148 -4.92 -7.67 12.40
N GLU A 149 -5.59 -8.77 12.74
CA GLU A 149 -6.03 -9.78 11.76
C GLU A 149 -6.93 -9.21 10.66
N GLU A 150 -7.75 -8.22 11.00
CA GLU A 150 -8.70 -7.57 10.08
C GLU A 150 -8.05 -6.51 9.18
N THR A 151 -6.73 -6.30 9.27
CA THR A 151 -6.04 -5.30 8.46
C THR A 151 -6.17 -5.61 6.97
N VAL A 152 -6.56 -4.62 6.20
CA VAL A 152 -6.54 -4.63 4.73
C VAL A 152 -5.36 -3.82 4.26
N TYR A 153 -4.60 -4.32 3.30
CA TYR A 153 -3.49 -3.57 2.74
C TYR A 153 -3.56 -3.48 1.22
N ASN A 154 -3.13 -2.34 0.71
CA ASN A 154 -2.82 -2.14 -0.70
C ASN A 154 -1.31 -1.95 -0.79
N MET A 155 -0.68 -2.63 -1.73
CA MET A 155 0.76 -2.54 -1.97
C MET A 155 0.99 -2.36 -3.46
N GLU A 156 1.72 -1.31 -3.80
CA GLU A 156 2.20 -1.06 -5.15
C GLU A 156 3.72 -1.17 -5.16
N GLN A 157 4.27 -1.76 -6.21
CA GLN A 157 5.71 -1.94 -6.35
C GLN A 157 6.21 -1.33 -7.64
N HIS A 158 7.37 -0.71 -7.57
CA HIS A 158 8.06 -0.17 -8.74
C HIS A 158 9.58 -0.23 -8.59
N ILE A 159 10.29 -0.17 -9.71
CA ILE A 159 11.74 -0.09 -9.73
C ILE A 159 12.11 1.38 -9.73
N GLU A 160 12.69 1.85 -8.62
CA GLU A 160 13.19 3.23 -8.51
C GLU A 160 14.50 3.40 -9.27
N GLN A 161 15.39 2.39 -9.17
CA GLN A 161 16.67 2.40 -9.83
C GLN A 161 17.07 0.99 -10.28
N LEU A 162 17.60 0.90 -11.47
CA LEU A 162 18.21 -0.32 -12.00
C LEU A 162 19.50 0.05 -12.73
N GLN A 163 20.59 -0.54 -12.29
CA GLN A 163 21.91 -0.39 -12.91
C GLN A 163 22.52 -1.76 -13.17
N ILE A 164 22.99 -1.96 -14.39
CA ILE A 164 23.73 -3.17 -14.77
C ILE A 164 25.08 -2.73 -15.30
N THR A 165 26.15 -3.26 -14.73
CA THR A 165 27.52 -2.86 -15.06
C THR A 165 28.36 -4.09 -15.37
N LEU A 166 29.15 -4.03 -16.43
CA LEU A 166 30.14 -5.05 -16.75
C LEU A 166 31.25 -5.04 -15.70
N VAL A 167 31.59 -6.22 -15.17
CA VAL A 167 32.66 -6.39 -14.21
C VAL A 167 33.62 -7.48 -14.77
N GLY A 168 34.63 -7.04 -15.52
CA GLY A 168 35.50 -7.94 -16.26
C GLY A 168 34.87 -8.45 -17.56
N SER A 169 35.36 -9.58 -18.08
CA SER A 169 34.95 -10.11 -19.38
C SER A 169 33.73 -11.03 -19.38
N GLU A 170 33.35 -11.56 -18.21
CA GLU A 170 32.34 -12.62 -18.11
C GLU A 170 31.34 -12.40 -16.97
N SER A 171 31.32 -11.24 -16.39
CA SER A 171 30.43 -10.96 -15.23
C SER A 171 29.76 -9.62 -15.36
N VAL A 172 28.54 -9.59 -14.88
CA VAL A 172 27.76 -8.35 -14.69
C VAL A 172 27.41 -8.16 -13.22
N GLU A 173 27.49 -6.94 -12.74
CA GLU A 173 26.98 -6.54 -11.45
C GLU A 173 25.64 -5.84 -11.67
N ILE A 174 24.62 -6.29 -10.94
CA ILE A 174 23.26 -5.76 -11.00
C ILE A 174 22.99 -5.09 -9.66
N LYS A 175 22.57 -3.83 -9.71
CA LYS A 175 22.11 -3.07 -8.54
C LYS A 175 20.71 -2.55 -8.82
N GLY A 176 19.77 -2.95 -7.99
CA GLY A 176 18.37 -2.52 -8.06
C GLY A 176 17.89 -1.91 -6.75
N ILE A 177 17.06 -0.89 -6.84
CA ILE A 177 16.27 -0.40 -5.72
C ILE A 177 14.80 -0.62 -6.12
N LEU A 178 14.16 -1.56 -5.41
CA LEU A 178 12.75 -1.85 -5.54
C LEU A 178 12.01 -1.10 -4.44
N THR A 179 10.98 -0.38 -4.79
CA THR A 179 10.19 0.41 -3.86
C THR A 179 8.80 -0.20 -3.73
N PHE A 180 8.35 -0.31 -2.48
CA PHE A 180 7.03 -0.80 -2.11
C PHE A 180 6.27 0.31 -1.39
N ASP A 181 5.24 0.84 -2.05
CA ASP A 181 4.31 1.79 -1.46
C ASP A 181 3.16 1.02 -0.82
N THR A 182 3.07 1.11 0.50
CA THR A 182 2.14 0.30 1.27
C THR A 182 1.17 1.19 2.05
N PHE A 183 -0.12 0.87 1.93
CA PHE A 183 -1.22 1.54 2.60
C PHE A 183 -2.02 0.50 3.39
N LEU A 184 -1.93 0.57 4.73
CA LEU A 184 -2.61 -0.34 5.66
C LEU A 184 -3.76 0.37 6.34
N ARG A 185 -4.92 -0.27 6.36
CA ARG A 185 -6.13 0.19 7.03
C ARG A 185 -6.84 -0.97 7.72
N ARG A 186 -7.62 -0.67 8.73
CA ARG A 186 -8.51 -1.65 9.35
C ARG A 186 -9.93 -1.13 9.41
N PRO A 187 -10.93 -2.00 9.27
CA PRO A 187 -12.30 -1.66 9.58
C PRO A 187 -12.45 -1.50 11.10
N VAL A 188 -13.08 -0.43 11.54
CA VAL A 188 -13.41 -0.17 12.93
C VAL A 188 -14.91 -0.03 13.03
N LYS A 189 -15.53 -0.83 13.90
CA LYS A 189 -16.95 -0.73 14.20
C LYS A 189 -17.17 0.31 15.28
N VAL A 190 -17.98 1.30 14.96
CA VAL A 190 -18.30 2.41 15.85
C VAL A 190 -19.81 2.46 16.04
N TRP A 191 -20.24 2.56 17.28
CA TRP A 191 -21.66 2.77 17.59
C TRP A 191 -21.96 4.25 17.60
N THR A 192 -22.98 4.64 16.88
CA THR A 192 -23.48 6.00 16.87
C THR A 192 -24.97 6.03 17.23
N MET A 193 -25.41 7.16 17.76
CA MET A 193 -26.81 7.33 18.11
C MET A 193 -27.63 7.87 16.94
N GLU A 194 -28.80 7.31 16.78
CA GLU A 194 -29.81 7.77 15.82
C GLU A 194 -31.12 7.99 16.51
N ASN A 195 -32.02 8.75 15.86
CA ASN A 195 -33.41 8.93 16.30
C ASN A 195 -33.56 9.38 17.76
N VAL A 196 -32.76 10.35 18.20
CA VAL A 196 -32.85 10.88 19.56
C VAL A 196 -34.23 11.53 19.77
N ARG A 197 -34.95 11.08 20.80
CA ARG A 197 -36.26 11.57 21.19
C ARG A 197 -36.26 11.94 22.68
N GLU A 198 -36.97 13.00 23.00
CA GLU A 198 -37.15 13.43 24.38
C GLU A 198 -38.59 13.15 24.82
N GLU A 199 -38.74 12.49 25.96
CA GLU A 199 -40.01 12.25 26.60
C GLU A 199 -40.05 12.90 28.00
N PRO A 200 -41.23 13.28 28.52
CA PRO A 200 -41.34 13.72 29.90
C PRO A 200 -40.87 12.65 30.87
N LEU A 201 -40.19 13.03 31.96
CA LEU A 201 -39.83 12.11 33.03
C LEU A 201 -41.08 11.50 33.67
N ASP A 202 -41.04 10.19 33.93
CA ASP A 202 -42.06 9.53 34.71
C ASP A 202 -41.91 9.90 36.20
N LEU A 203 -42.61 10.95 36.63
CA LEU A 203 -42.56 11.45 37.99
C LEU A 203 -43.04 10.38 38.99
N ALA A 204 -43.99 9.51 38.61
CA ALA A 204 -44.49 8.46 39.47
C ALA A 204 -43.42 7.35 39.75
N GLN A 205 -42.51 7.13 38.82
CA GLN A 205 -41.34 6.24 39.05
C GLN A 205 -40.29 6.94 39.92
N LEU A 206 -40.05 8.25 39.68
CA LEU A 206 -39.06 9.00 40.43
C LEU A 206 -39.46 9.13 41.93
N GLU A 207 -40.75 9.33 42.24
CA GLU A 207 -41.25 9.40 43.61
C GLU A 207 -41.07 8.09 44.39
N LYS A 208 -40.96 6.96 43.70
CA LYS A 208 -40.67 5.65 44.31
C LYS A 208 -39.19 5.39 44.60
N ARG A 209 -38.31 6.20 44.07
CA ARG A 209 -36.88 6.06 44.31
C ARG A 209 -36.51 6.53 45.71
N PRO A 210 -35.57 5.87 46.39
CA PRO A 210 -35.09 6.33 47.69
C PRO A 210 -34.39 7.69 47.56
N SER A 211 -34.62 8.60 48.53
CA SER A 211 -34.01 9.92 48.55
C SER A 211 -32.49 9.91 48.72
N ILE A 212 -31.93 8.83 49.24
CA ILE A 212 -30.49 8.63 49.48
C ILE A 212 -30.15 7.21 49.06
N VAL A 213 -29.17 7.08 48.21
CA VAL A 213 -28.59 5.80 47.77
C VAL A 213 -27.11 5.79 48.08
N GLY A 214 -26.67 4.75 48.82
CA GLY A 214 -25.23 4.50 49.02
C GLY A 214 -24.75 3.49 47.98
N HIS A 215 -23.75 3.87 47.18
CA HIS A 215 -23.15 3.00 46.20
C HIS A 215 -21.67 2.78 46.54
N ILE A 216 -21.24 1.50 46.52
CA ILE A 216 -19.83 1.16 46.69
C ILE A 216 -19.22 0.98 45.29
N VAL A 217 -18.41 1.96 44.87
CA VAL A 217 -17.78 1.97 43.55
C VAL A 217 -16.87 0.77 43.39
N GLN A 218 -17.02 0.05 42.28
CA GLN A 218 -16.20 -1.09 41.90
C GLN A 218 -15.16 -0.69 40.83
N SER A 219 -14.14 -1.52 40.68
CA SER A 219 -13.13 -1.29 39.65
C SER A 219 -13.75 -1.41 38.25
N GLY A 220 -13.63 -0.36 37.43
CA GLY A 220 -14.18 -0.29 36.07
C GLY A 220 -15.51 0.48 35.94
N GLU A 221 -16.13 0.91 37.05
CA GLU A 221 -17.27 1.81 37.00
C GLU A 221 -16.86 3.26 36.79
N ASP A 222 -17.61 3.99 35.96
CA ASP A 222 -17.42 5.41 35.77
C ASP A 222 -18.59 6.23 36.32
N LEU A 223 -18.33 7.50 36.60
CA LEU A 223 -19.33 8.41 37.16
C LEU A 223 -20.51 8.71 36.20
N TRP A 224 -20.25 8.59 34.89
CA TRP A 224 -21.28 8.79 33.88
C TRP A 224 -22.35 7.70 33.92
N GLN A 225 -21.93 6.46 33.99
CA GLN A 225 -22.84 5.32 34.09
C GLN A 225 -23.60 5.32 35.42
N LEU A 226 -22.91 5.66 36.51
CA LEU A 226 -23.58 5.83 37.83
C LEU A 226 -24.63 6.93 37.80
N ALA A 227 -24.31 8.08 37.16
CA ALA A 227 -25.28 9.20 37.04
C ALA A 227 -26.51 8.82 36.20
N LYS A 228 -26.41 7.90 35.27
CA LYS A 228 -27.56 7.39 34.49
C LYS A 228 -28.39 6.38 35.29
N GLN A 229 -27.76 5.62 36.18
CA GLN A 229 -28.44 4.60 36.97
C GLN A 229 -29.26 5.18 38.12
N TYR A 230 -28.79 6.25 38.75
CA TYR A 230 -29.40 6.88 39.92
C TYR A 230 -30.01 8.26 39.62
#